data_5f02e1e788ca142eaffd6322737a1d37
#
_entry.id   5f02e1e788ca142eaffd6322737a1d37
#
_cell.length_a   1.000
_cell.length_b   1.000
_cell.length_c   1.000
_cell.angle_alpha   90.00
_cell.angle_beta   90.00
_cell.angle_gamma   90.00
#
_symmetry.space_group_name_H-M   'P 1'
#
loop_
_entity.id
_entity.type
_entity.pdbx_description
1 polymer ?
#
loop_
_entity_poly.entity_id
_entity_poly.type
_entity_poly.pdbx_seq_one_letter_code
_entity_poly.pdbx_strand_id
1 'polypeptide(L)'
;VDERVQVGAQLINELTNKGIPLEKIYVDPLVQPISVDTGMGKAVLGAIQNIMNDFPGVNTICGLSNISFGLPMRKAINRNFFALCMASGLSAAILDPTDQQLMATLLSTDMLLGRDEYCENFIEGYQSGQISEG
;
A
#
# COMPACT_ATOMS: atom_id res chain seq x y z
N VAL A 1 -18.19 0.98 9.61
CA VAL A 1 -17.39 0.33 8.64
C VAL A 1 -17.68 0.89 7.29
N ASP A 2 -16.66 1.06 6.66
CA ASP A 2 -16.48 1.83 5.49
C ASP A 2 -17.20 1.21 4.28
N GLU A 3 -17.87 2.06 3.54
CA GLU A 3 -18.49 1.74 2.26
C GLU A 3 -17.49 1.09 1.29
N ARG A 4 -16.20 1.46 1.36
CA ARG A 4 -15.13 0.85 0.56
C ARG A 4 -15.05 -0.65 0.77
N VAL A 5 -15.16 -1.10 2.01
CA VAL A 5 -15.12 -2.54 2.34
C VAL A 5 -16.33 -3.26 1.78
N GLN A 6 -17.50 -2.67 1.90
CA GLN A 6 -18.74 -3.25 1.38
C GLN A 6 -18.72 -3.37 -0.14
N VAL A 7 -18.32 -2.31 -0.83
CA VAL A 7 -18.21 -2.31 -2.30
C VAL A 7 -17.13 -3.27 -2.75
N GLY A 8 -15.99 -3.29 -2.07
CA GLY A 8 -14.90 -4.22 -2.36
C GLY A 8 -15.32 -5.67 -2.21
N ALA A 9 -16.01 -6.00 -1.13
CA ALA A 9 -16.53 -7.34 -0.89
C ALA A 9 -17.50 -7.77 -1.98
N GLN A 10 -18.42 -6.89 -2.38
CA GLN A 10 -19.37 -7.15 -3.45
C GLN A 10 -18.66 -7.44 -4.78
N LEU A 11 -17.68 -6.62 -5.15
CA LEU A 11 -16.91 -6.80 -6.39
C LEU A 11 -16.12 -8.11 -6.37
N ILE A 12 -15.48 -8.45 -5.26
CA ILE A 12 -14.75 -9.71 -5.12
C ILE A 12 -15.67 -10.89 -5.31
N ASN A 13 -16.84 -10.88 -4.67
CA ASN A 13 -17.82 -11.96 -4.78
C ASN A 13 -18.36 -12.11 -6.20
N GLU A 14 -18.65 -11.01 -6.88
CA GLU A 14 -19.10 -11.03 -8.27
C GLU A 14 -18.04 -11.61 -9.20
N LEU A 15 -16.77 -11.22 -9.02
CA LEU A 15 -15.67 -11.72 -9.85
C LEU A 15 -15.37 -13.19 -9.59
N THR A 16 -15.38 -13.64 -8.35
CA THR A 16 -15.16 -15.04 -8.01
C THR A 16 -16.29 -15.92 -8.51
N ASN A 17 -17.53 -15.44 -8.47
CA ASN A 17 -18.68 -16.15 -9.05
C ASN A 17 -18.57 -16.32 -10.57
N LYS A 18 -17.82 -15.45 -11.23
CA LYS A 18 -17.52 -15.55 -12.67
C LYS A 18 -16.29 -16.41 -12.98
N GLY A 19 -15.68 -17.03 -11.97
CA GLY A 19 -14.56 -17.93 -12.13
C GLY A 19 -13.18 -17.25 -12.08
N ILE A 20 -13.09 -15.98 -11.68
CA ILE A 20 -11.81 -15.29 -11.54
C ILE A 20 -11.19 -15.68 -10.19
N PRO A 21 -9.97 -16.25 -10.15
CA PRO A 21 -9.31 -16.61 -8.90
C PRO A 21 -8.92 -15.38 -8.09
N LEU A 22 -8.95 -15.49 -6.76
CA LEU A 22 -8.68 -14.38 -5.83
C LEU A 22 -7.32 -13.74 -6.08
N GLU A 23 -6.29 -14.52 -6.35
CA GLU A 23 -4.93 -14.02 -6.57
C GLU A 23 -4.78 -13.13 -7.81
N LYS A 24 -5.79 -13.12 -8.68
CA LYS A 24 -5.82 -12.22 -9.86
C LYS A 24 -6.62 -10.94 -9.62
N ILE A 25 -7.23 -10.80 -8.45
CA ILE A 25 -8.04 -9.64 -8.10
C ILE A 25 -7.19 -8.65 -7.30
N TYR A 26 -7.17 -7.40 -7.75
CA TYR A 26 -6.51 -6.27 -7.09
C TYR A 26 -7.56 -5.23 -6.76
N VAL A 27 -7.81 -5.01 -5.47
CA VAL A 27 -8.79 -4.03 -5.00
C VAL A 27 -8.08 -2.73 -4.65
N ASP A 28 -8.56 -1.63 -5.21
CA ASP A 28 -8.06 -0.28 -4.91
C ASP A 28 -9.01 0.38 -3.90
N PRO A 29 -8.53 0.70 -2.67
CA PRO A 29 -9.37 1.34 -1.66
C PRO A 29 -9.68 2.80 -1.94
N LEU A 30 -9.22 3.35 -3.05
CA LEU A 30 -9.48 4.71 -3.50
C LEU A 30 -8.95 5.77 -2.53
N VAL A 31 -7.65 6.06 -2.67
CA VAL A 31 -6.98 7.08 -1.85
C VAL A 31 -7.37 8.49 -2.31
N GLN A 32 -7.91 9.28 -1.39
CA GLN A 32 -8.23 10.67 -1.61
C GLN A 32 -7.38 11.56 -0.69
N PRO A 33 -7.30 12.89 -0.97
CA PRO A 33 -6.45 13.78 -0.18
C PRO A 33 -6.88 13.89 1.29
N ILE A 34 -5.93 13.74 2.19
CA ILE A 34 -6.16 13.93 3.63
C ILE A 34 -6.50 15.40 3.96
N SER A 35 -6.08 16.33 3.10
CA SER A 35 -6.44 17.76 3.23
C SER A 35 -7.94 18.01 3.09
N VAL A 36 -8.65 17.14 2.39
CA VAL A 36 -10.10 17.23 2.20
C VAL A 36 -10.85 16.53 3.33
N ASP A 37 -10.33 15.40 3.80
CA ASP A 37 -10.94 14.61 4.87
C ASP A 37 -9.82 14.05 5.76
N THR A 38 -9.72 14.56 6.98
CA THR A 38 -8.68 14.18 7.94
C THR A 38 -8.75 12.72 8.37
N GLY A 39 -9.87 12.05 8.18
CA GLY A 39 -10.01 10.60 8.43
C GLY A 39 -9.57 9.72 7.29
N MET A 40 -9.16 10.28 6.16
CA MET A 40 -8.89 9.53 4.94
C MET A 40 -7.77 8.49 5.09
N GLY A 41 -6.65 8.87 5.69
CA GLY A 41 -5.54 7.94 5.90
C GLY A 41 -5.99 6.73 6.71
N LYS A 42 -6.64 6.97 7.81
CA LYS A 42 -7.14 5.91 8.71
C LYS A 42 -8.18 5.02 8.02
N ALA A 43 -9.06 5.63 7.21
CA ALA A 43 -10.08 4.90 6.46
C ALA A 43 -9.46 3.95 5.43
N VAL A 44 -8.45 4.41 4.70
CA VAL A 44 -7.74 3.57 3.72
C VAL A 44 -7.01 2.41 4.39
N LEU A 45 -6.29 2.67 5.48
CA LEU A 45 -5.60 1.63 6.23
C LEU A 45 -6.57 0.56 6.75
N GLY A 46 -7.68 0.99 7.31
CA GLY A 46 -8.74 0.08 7.77
C GLY A 46 -9.35 -0.74 6.65
N ALA A 47 -9.60 -0.13 5.49
CA ALA A 47 -10.15 -0.83 4.33
C ALA A 47 -9.18 -1.90 3.81
N ILE A 48 -7.89 -1.58 3.69
CA ILE A 48 -6.86 -2.55 3.29
C ILE A 48 -6.86 -3.74 4.25
N GLN A 49 -6.79 -3.47 5.53
CA GLN A 49 -6.73 -4.52 6.56
C GLN A 49 -7.96 -5.41 6.53
N ASN A 50 -9.15 -4.84 6.44
CA ASN A 50 -10.40 -5.60 6.41
C ASN A 50 -10.50 -6.47 5.14
N ILE A 51 -10.19 -5.92 3.98
CA ILE A 51 -10.23 -6.68 2.72
C ILE A 51 -9.24 -7.84 2.74
N MET A 52 -8.01 -7.58 3.18
CA MET A 52 -6.98 -8.63 3.23
C MET A 52 -7.31 -9.72 4.24
N ASN A 53 -7.94 -9.39 5.36
CA ASN A 53 -8.36 -10.37 6.37
C ASN A 53 -9.59 -11.18 5.94
N ASP A 54 -10.56 -10.52 5.30
CA ASP A 54 -11.83 -11.16 4.94
C ASP A 54 -11.72 -12.02 3.67
N PHE A 55 -10.76 -11.73 2.81
CA PHE A 55 -10.55 -12.43 1.53
C PHE A 55 -9.10 -12.88 1.37
N PRO A 56 -8.66 -13.92 2.12
CA PRO A 56 -7.30 -14.43 1.98
C PRO A 56 -6.97 -14.82 0.54
N GLY A 57 -5.89 -14.27 0.01
CA GLY A 57 -5.45 -14.50 -1.37
C GLY A 57 -5.75 -13.34 -2.33
N VAL A 58 -6.65 -12.43 -1.97
CA VAL A 58 -6.88 -11.22 -2.77
C VAL A 58 -5.70 -10.25 -2.60
N ASN A 59 -5.54 -9.35 -3.56
CA ASN A 59 -4.53 -8.28 -3.49
C ASN A 59 -5.19 -6.92 -3.31
N THR A 60 -4.47 -6.01 -2.68
CA THR A 60 -4.83 -4.59 -2.63
C THR A 60 -3.76 -3.75 -3.29
N ILE A 61 -4.16 -2.69 -3.96
CA ILE A 61 -3.29 -1.77 -4.69
C ILE A 61 -3.80 -0.34 -4.52
N CYS A 62 -2.90 0.62 -4.42
CA CYS A 62 -3.30 2.03 -4.43
C CYS A 62 -2.22 2.93 -5.04
N GLY A 63 -2.67 4.09 -5.53
CA GLY A 63 -1.80 5.20 -5.86
C GLY A 63 -1.54 6.02 -4.61
N LEU A 64 -0.28 6.15 -4.19
CA LEU A 64 0.08 6.72 -2.89
C LEU A 64 -0.05 8.23 -2.82
N SER A 65 0.41 8.93 -3.85
CA SER A 65 0.67 10.37 -3.78
C SER A 65 -0.57 11.23 -3.60
N ASN A 66 -1.74 10.70 -3.92
CA ASN A 66 -2.97 11.46 -3.76
C ASN A 66 -3.29 11.83 -2.30
N ILE A 67 -2.80 11.02 -1.35
CA ILE A 67 -3.01 11.27 0.10
C ILE A 67 -2.49 12.64 0.52
N SER A 68 -1.41 13.11 -0.07
CA SER A 68 -0.71 14.34 0.31
C SER A 68 -1.09 15.56 -0.54
N PHE A 69 -2.00 15.40 -1.49
CA PHE A 69 -2.37 16.48 -2.39
C PHE A 69 -2.83 17.72 -1.63
N GLY A 70 -2.29 18.89 -2.01
CA GLY A 70 -2.61 20.17 -1.40
C GLY A 70 -1.85 20.47 -0.10
N LEU A 71 -0.93 19.60 0.34
CA LEU A 71 -0.15 19.81 1.56
C LEU A 71 1.33 20.04 1.25
N PRO A 72 2.05 20.73 2.15
CA PRO A 72 3.50 20.81 2.06
C PRO A 72 4.15 19.47 2.46
N MET A 73 5.42 19.30 2.12
CA MET A 73 6.21 18.10 2.47
C MET A 73 5.60 16.79 2.01
N ARG A 74 5.09 16.80 0.79
CA ARG A 74 4.37 15.65 0.22
C ARG A 74 5.20 14.36 0.26
N LYS A 75 6.48 14.44 -0.02
CA LYS A 75 7.35 13.24 -0.01
C LYS A 75 7.39 12.57 1.37
N ALA A 76 7.46 13.35 2.43
CA ALA A 76 7.44 12.80 3.80
C ALA A 76 6.09 12.11 4.10
N ILE A 77 4.99 12.76 3.72
CA ILE A 77 3.65 12.18 3.91
C ILE A 77 3.51 10.88 3.12
N ASN A 78 3.92 10.88 1.86
CA ASN A 78 3.83 9.71 0.99
C ASN A 78 4.62 8.51 1.54
N ARG A 79 5.84 8.76 2.03
CA ARG A 79 6.68 7.71 2.60
C ARG A 79 6.07 7.09 3.86
N ASN A 80 5.60 7.92 4.77
CA ASN A 80 4.97 7.45 6.00
C ASN A 80 3.66 6.71 5.70
N PHE A 81 2.85 7.25 4.81
CA PHE A 81 1.61 6.60 4.40
C PHE A 81 1.88 5.23 3.76
N PHE A 82 2.90 5.14 2.91
CA PHE A 82 3.28 3.87 2.28
C PHE A 82 3.66 2.81 3.31
N ALA A 83 4.49 3.17 4.29
CA ALA A 83 4.87 2.24 5.36
C ALA A 83 3.65 1.75 6.13
N LEU A 84 2.71 2.64 6.46
CA LEU A 84 1.49 2.28 7.16
C LEU A 84 0.59 1.38 6.30
N CYS A 85 0.48 1.65 5.00
CA CYS A 85 -0.28 0.80 4.07
C CYS A 85 0.33 -0.61 4.01
N MET A 86 1.65 -0.72 3.91
CA MET A 86 2.33 -2.01 3.90
C MET A 86 2.07 -2.79 5.19
N ALA A 87 2.13 -2.12 6.34
CA ALA A 87 1.82 -2.74 7.64
C ALA A 87 0.37 -3.19 7.74
N SER A 88 -0.54 -2.54 7.01
CA SER A 88 -1.96 -2.92 6.96
C SER A 88 -2.25 -4.07 5.99
N GLY A 89 -1.28 -4.48 5.16
CA GLY A 89 -1.42 -5.59 4.25
C GLY A 89 -1.44 -5.25 2.76
N LEU A 90 -1.12 -4.00 2.39
CA LEU A 90 -1.07 -3.60 0.97
C LEU A 90 -0.14 -4.51 0.18
N SER A 91 -0.62 -5.02 -0.96
CA SER A 91 0.12 -5.96 -1.81
C SER A 91 0.96 -5.27 -2.88
N ALA A 92 0.48 -4.15 -3.40
CA ALA A 92 1.11 -3.43 -4.50
C ALA A 92 0.81 -1.93 -4.39
N ALA A 93 1.63 -1.11 -5.01
CA ALA A 93 1.44 0.33 -5.02
C ALA A 93 1.89 0.92 -6.35
N ILE A 94 1.18 1.97 -6.77
CA ILE A 94 1.60 2.83 -7.87
C ILE A 94 2.35 3.99 -7.21
N LEU A 95 3.64 4.11 -7.50
CA LEU A 95 4.52 5.08 -6.85
C LEU A 95 5.60 5.56 -7.82
N ASP A 96 6.34 6.58 -7.41
CA ASP A 96 7.48 7.09 -8.16
C ASP A 96 8.75 6.29 -7.82
N PRO A 97 9.23 5.40 -8.71
CA PRO A 97 10.41 4.58 -8.44
C PRO A 97 11.71 5.39 -8.46
N THR A 98 11.68 6.65 -8.92
CA THR A 98 12.86 7.53 -8.89
C THR A 98 13.05 8.22 -7.56
N ASP A 99 12.06 8.16 -6.66
CA ASP A 99 12.22 8.62 -5.28
C ASP A 99 12.98 7.55 -4.47
N GLN A 100 14.29 7.73 -4.33
CA GLN A 100 15.15 6.78 -3.63
C GLN A 100 14.75 6.59 -2.17
N GLN A 101 14.26 7.62 -1.52
CA GLN A 101 13.83 7.52 -0.12
C GLN A 101 12.53 6.73 -0.01
N LEU A 102 11.64 6.82 -0.99
CA LEU A 102 10.45 5.98 -1.05
C LEU A 102 10.82 4.52 -1.27
N MET A 103 11.79 4.25 -2.14
CA MET A 103 12.31 2.89 -2.36
C MET A 103 13.01 2.35 -1.12
N ALA A 104 13.73 3.19 -0.37
CA ALA A 104 14.31 2.81 0.91
C ALA A 104 13.22 2.48 1.94
N THR A 105 12.12 3.22 1.94
CA THR A 105 10.94 2.90 2.76
C THR A 105 10.37 1.53 2.41
N LEU A 106 10.23 1.22 1.12
CA LEU A 106 9.77 -0.09 0.67
C LEU A 106 10.64 -1.21 1.23
N LEU A 107 11.94 -1.13 0.99
CA LEU A 107 12.86 -2.22 1.35
C LEU A 107 13.01 -2.36 2.87
N SER A 108 13.11 -1.25 3.60
CA SER A 108 13.23 -1.28 5.06
C SER A 108 11.94 -1.73 5.74
N THR A 109 10.79 -1.34 5.22
CA THR A 109 9.49 -1.77 5.76
C THR A 109 9.27 -3.25 5.55
N ASP A 110 9.57 -3.79 4.36
CA ASP A 110 9.50 -5.23 4.11
C ASP A 110 10.40 -6.01 5.08
N MET A 111 11.61 -5.52 5.31
CA MET A 111 12.53 -6.12 6.27
C MET A 111 11.96 -6.11 7.69
N LEU A 112 11.43 -4.96 8.12
CA LEU A 112 10.85 -4.81 9.46
C LEU A 112 9.60 -5.66 9.67
N LEU A 113 8.84 -5.92 8.61
CA LEU A 113 7.66 -6.78 8.65
C LEU A 113 7.99 -8.27 8.51
N GLY A 114 9.26 -8.64 8.48
CA GLY A 114 9.70 -10.03 8.40
C GLY A 114 9.57 -10.66 7.02
N ARG A 115 9.51 -9.86 5.97
CA ARG A 115 9.33 -10.32 4.57
C ARG A 115 10.64 -10.41 3.79
N ASP A 116 11.75 -9.99 4.40
CA ASP A 116 13.07 -9.97 3.77
C ASP A 116 14.02 -10.83 4.59
N GLU A 117 14.14 -12.09 4.22
CA GLU A 117 14.95 -13.07 4.93
C GLU A 117 16.43 -12.65 4.92
N TYR A 118 17.05 -12.64 6.08
CA TYR A 118 18.45 -12.23 6.30
C TYR A 118 18.76 -10.78 5.87
N CYS A 119 17.76 -9.93 5.73
CA CYS A 119 17.91 -8.55 5.24
C CYS A 119 18.54 -8.47 3.84
N GLU A 120 18.41 -9.54 3.07
CA GLU A 120 19.14 -9.73 1.80
C GLU A 120 18.77 -8.69 0.75
N ASN A 121 17.48 -8.46 0.56
CA ASN A 121 17.01 -7.48 -0.43
C ASN A 121 17.38 -6.05 -0.05
N PHE A 122 17.30 -5.71 1.23
CA PHE A 122 17.70 -4.40 1.72
C PHE A 122 19.21 -4.15 1.50
N ILE A 123 20.03 -5.11 1.86
CA ILE A 123 21.50 -5.03 1.69
C ILE A 123 21.85 -4.91 0.21
N GLU A 124 21.25 -5.74 -0.63
CA GLU A 124 21.47 -5.70 -2.08
C GLU A 124 21.05 -4.36 -2.68
N GLY A 125 19.93 -3.81 -2.25
CA GLY A 125 19.45 -2.50 -2.69
C GLY A 125 20.44 -1.38 -2.37
N TYR A 126 21.06 -1.42 -1.20
CA TYR A 126 22.10 -0.47 -0.84
C TYR A 126 23.41 -0.68 -1.64
N GLN A 127 23.85 -1.91 -1.76
CA GLN A 127 25.08 -2.25 -2.49
C GLN A 127 24.99 -1.93 -3.99
N SER A 128 23.82 -2.11 -4.59
CA SER A 128 23.58 -1.80 -6.00
C SER A 128 23.38 -0.31 -6.29
N GLY A 129 23.24 0.52 -5.26
CA GLY A 129 22.96 1.93 -5.42
C GLY A 129 21.49 2.27 -5.65
N GLN A 130 20.59 1.29 -5.55
CA GLN A 130 19.15 1.51 -5.68
C GLN A 130 18.64 2.42 -4.55
N ILE A 131 19.19 2.26 -3.35
CA ILE A 131 18.91 3.11 -2.19
C ILE A 131 20.22 3.64 -1.62
N SER A 132 20.17 4.84 -1.03
CA SER A 132 21.32 5.48 -0.42
C SER A 132 20.89 6.41 0.70
N GLU A 133 21.84 6.82 1.53
CA GLU A 133 21.61 7.76 2.64
C GLU A 133 21.53 9.22 2.20
N GLY A 134 21.83 9.48 0.95
CA GLY A 134 21.88 10.83 0.40
C GLY A 134 20.53 11.49 0.09
#